data_08c465ebec844fa4f7acaf1b75891bbd
#
_entry.id   08c465ebec844fa4f7acaf1b75891bbd
#
_cell.length_a   1.000
_cell.length_b   1.000
_cell.length_c   1.000
_cell.angle_alpha   90.00
_cell.angle_beta   90.00
_cell.angle_gamma   90.00
#
_symmetry.space_group_name_H-M   'P 1'
#
loop_
_entity.id
_entity.type
_entity.pdbx_description
1 polymer ?
#
loop_
_entity_poly.entity_id
_entity_poly.type
_entity_poly.pdbx_seq_one_letter_code
_entity_poly.pdbx_strand_id
1 'polypeptide(L)'
;MKKFSLSVVAFVLLGAVALANPAGPGYHLIKKIPLGAAPGGGEYFDYVTVDSAARRVYLAHGAEVKVLDADNFSVVGTITGLKRCHGVLVLPELGKGFITDGDGAAVAVFDLKTLKITNTIKSSPDTDSIVYDPASKLIFTFNGDSKDATVIDPVKETVVKKIDMGGAPEYPVADGKGAIYDDNEEKNDVAVVDTHTLTVKARYPVAPAGTPVGMEMDREHRRVFSVGRGPAFLVVMDADNGKIIQSLPVSSGVDAAIFDPESALLYVSTRAGKIHIFHEDSPDKLTEVETVNTEFGAKTMGFDPKTHNLFLTTADFAPAAAPTKKNSHPERKPVPGTFRVLIYGR
;
A
#
# COMPACT_ATOMS: atom_id res chain seq x y z
N MET A 1 32.00 -8.86 78.63
CA MET A 1 30.98 -8.01 77.93
C MET A 1 31.10 -8.25 76.41
N LYS A 2 30.19 -9.07 75.82
CA LYS A 2 30.19 -9.36 74.41
C LYS A 2 29.22 -8.39 73.71
N LYS A 3 29.72 -7.59 72.78
CA LYS A 3 28.89 -6.72 71.95
C LYS A 3 28.31 -7.49 70.78
N PHE A 4 27.00 -7.60 70.71
CA PHE A 4 26.26 -8.13 69.55
C PHE A 4 26.08 -6.97 68.54
N SER A 5 26.56 -7.18 67.31
CA SER A 5 26.32 -6.25 66.19
C SER A 5 25.14 -6.78 65.40
N LEU A 6 24.08 -5.99 65.30
CA LEU A 6 22.87 -6.29 64.54
C LEU A 6 23.03 -5.72 63.14
N SER A 7 23.22 -6.61 62.14
CA SER A 7 23.26 -6.22 60.75
C SER A 7 21.83 -6.22 60.18
N VAL A 8 21.34 -5.04 59.81
CA VAL A 8 20.07 -4.87 59.11
C VAL A 8 20.33 -5.08 57.62
N VAL A 9 19.77 -6.15 57.05
CA VAL A 9 19.74 -6.39 55.59
C VAL A 9 18.49 -5.73 55.03
N ALA A 10 18.69 -4.66 54.28
CA ALA A 10 17.63 -3.99 53.54
C ALA A 10 17.35 -4.78 52.23
N PHE A 11 16.20 -5.39 52.12
CA PHE A 11 15.70 -5.96 50.87
C PHE A 11 15.11 -4.84 50.00
N VAL A 12 15.79 -4.50 48.90
CA VAL A 12 15.24 -3.64 47.86
C VAL A 12 14.38 -4.49 46.95
N LEU A 13 13.06 -4.41 47.07
CA LEU A 13 12.10 -4.93 46.15
C LEU A 13 12.14 -4.09 44.87
N LEU A 14 12.83 -4.54 43.82
CA LEU A 14 12.62 -4.03 42.44
C LEU A 14 11.25 -4.52 41.96
N GLY A 15 10.27 -3.65 42.05
CA GLY A 15 9.00 -3.83 41.38
C GLY A 15 9.21 -3.75 39.85
N ALA A 16 9.08 -4.84 39.12
CA ALA A 16 8.97 -4.82 37.67
C ALA A 16 7.65 -4.14 37.33
N VAL A 17 7.70 -2.91 36.86
CA VAL A 17 6.58 -2.24 36.23
C VAL A 17 6.40 -2.94 34.88
N ALA A 18 5.44 -3.85 34.79
CA ALA A 18 4.96 -4.34 33.51
C ALA A 18 4.30 -3.15 32.79
N LEU A 19 4.97 -2.60 31.79
CA LEU A 19 4.36 -1.70 30.83
C LEU A 19 3.27 -2.48 30.14
N ALA A 20 2.01 -2.23 30.47
CA ALA A 20 0.89 -2.75 29.70
C ALA A 20 1.03 -2.19 28.28
N ASN A 21 1.07 -3.08 27.28
CA ASN A 21 0.95 -2.64 25.90
C ASN A 21 -0.36 -1.85 25.79
N PRO A 22 -0.35 -0.70 25.09
CA PRO A 22 -1.57 0.04 24.86
C PRO A 22 -2.58 -0.91 24.18
N ALA A 23 -3.83 -0.86 24.65
CA ALA A 23 -4.90 -1.60 24.00
C ALA A 23 -4.97 -1.16 22.53
N GLY A 24 -5.09 -2.12 21.60
CA GLY A 24 -5.24 -1.83 20.19
C GLY A 24 -6.47 -0.96 19.91
N PRO A 25 -6.52 -0.29 18.76
CA PRO A 25 -7.60 0.65 18.40
C PRO A 25 -8.99 -0.01 18.26
N GLY A 26 -9.08 -1.35 18.26
CA GLY A 26 -10.34 -2.09 18.26
C GLY A 26 -11.00 -2.18 16.89
N TYR A 27 -10.22 -2.28 15.82
CA TYR A 27 -10.74 -2.41 14.47
C TYR A 27 -11.54 -3.70 14.28
N HIS A 28 -12.73 -3.57 13.69
CA HIS A 28 -13.63 -4.69 13.40
C HIS A 28 -14.33 -4.48 12.06
N LEU A 29 -14.85 -5.56 11.49
CA LEU A 29 -15.62 -5.50 10.24
C LEU A 29 -16.93 -4.75 10.47
N ILE A 30 -17.07 -3.57 9.85
CA ILE A 30 -18.31 -2.78 9.86
C ILE A 30 -19.27 -3.29 8.80
N LYS A 31 -18.76 -3.54 7.58
CA LYS A 31 -19.62 -3.89 6.44
C LYS A 31 -18.86 -4.70 5.39
N LYS A 32 -19.61 -5.58 4.73
CA LYS A 32 -19.19 -6.32 3.54
C LYS A 32 -20.16 -6.02 2.41
N ILE A 33 -19.64 -5.61 1.26
CA ILE A 33 -20.45 -5.21 0.11
C ILE A 33 -20.05 -6.02 -1.10
N PRO A 34 -20.92 -6.93 -1.58
CA PRO A 34 -20.69 -7.63 -2.84
C PRO A 34 -20.81 -6.65 -4.01
N LEU A 35 -19.89 -6.76 -4.97
CA LEU A 35 -19.79 -5.87 -6.13
C LEU A 35 -19.93 -6.60 -7.47
N GLY A 36 -20.03 -7.93 -7.44
CA GLY A 36 -20.30 -8.76 -8.61
C GLY A 36 -19.06 -9.11 -9.42
N ALA A 37 -19.25 -9.53 -10.67
CA ALA A 37 -18.18 -9.97 -11.56
C ALA A 37 -17.53 -8.80 -12.31
N ALA A 38 -16.24 -8.92 -12.58
CA ALA A 38 -15.53 -8.02 -13.49
C ALA A 38 -16.01 -8.24 -14.95
N PRO A 39 -16.04 -7.18 -15.77
CA PRO A 39 -16.24 -7.35 -17.21
C PRO A 39 -15.14 -8.21 -17.84
N GLY A 40 -15.50 -9.05 -18.82
CA GLY A 40 -14.55 -9.89 -19.54
C GLY A 40 -14.28 -11.27 -18.95
N GLY A 41 -14.88 -11.63 -17.81
CA GLY A 41 -14.90 -12.99 -17.26
C GLY A 41 -13.66 -13.42 -16.48
N GLY A 42 -12.64 -12.56 -16.34
CA GLY A 42 -11.52 -12.73 -15.41
C GLY A 42 -11.78 -11.99 -14.12
N GLU A 43 -11.51 -12.60 -12.96
CA GLU A 43 -11.58 -11.89 -11.67
C GLU A 43 -10.18 -11.40 -11.32
N TYR A 44 -9.99 -10.09 -11.35
CA TYR A 44 -8.79 -9.39 -10.96
C TYR A 44 -9.16 -8.14 -10.19
N PHE A 45 -8.48 -7.86 -9.12
CA PHE A 45 -8.66 -6.63 -8.33
C PHE A 45 -7.33 -6.24 -7.72
N ASP A 46 -7.17 -4.94 -7.53
CA ASP A 46 -5.91 -4.37 -7.07
C ASP A 46 -6.13 -3.17 -6.15
N TYR A 47 -5.41 -2.05 -6.38
CA TYR A 47 -5.38 -0.92 -5.47
C TYR A 47 -6.74 -0.34 -5.14
N VAL A 48 -6.82 0.19 -3.94
CA VAL A 48 -7.96 0.94 -3.41
C VAL A 48 -7.52 2.36 -3.10
N THR A 49 -8.15 3.33 -3.75
CA THR A 49 -7.85 4.75 -3.52
C THR A 49 -9.03 5.45 -2.85
N VAL A 50 -8.76 6.21 -1.80
CA VAL A 50 -9.78 7.01 -1.11
C VAL A 50 -9.56 8.48 -1.36
N ASP A 51 -10.54 9.13 -1.99
CA ASP A 51 -10.66 10.59 -2.05
C ASP A 51 -11.53 11.04 -0.86
N SER A 52 -10.87 11.31 0.26
CA SER A 52 -11.55 11.68 1.50
C SER A 52 -12.28 13.03 1.38
N ALA A 53 -11.78 13.95 0.56
CA ALA A 53 -12.41 15.27 0.35
C ALA A 53 -13.72 15.15 -0.44
N ALA A 54 -13.74 14.41 -1.54
CA ALA A 54 -14.93 14.18 -2.35
C ALA A 54 -15.80 13.02 -1.83
N ARG A 55 -15.38 12.34 -0.75
CA ARG A 55 -16.07 11.18 -0.15
C ARG A 55 -16.27 10.05 -1.15
N ARG A 56 -15.20 9.68 -1.89
CA ARG A 56 -15.23 8.61 -2.89
C ARG A 56 -14.16 7.57 -2.62
N VAL A 57 -14.52 6.30 -2.85
CA VAL A 57 -13.60 5.17 -2.82
C VAL A 57 -13.55 4.56 -4.22
N TYR A 58 -12.37 4.48 -4.80
CA TYR A 58 -12.11 3.91 -6.12
C TYR A 58 -11.52 2.51 -5.94
N LEU A 59 -12.14 1.51 -6.53
CA LEU A 59 -11.77 0.10 -6.43
C LEU A 59 -11.41 -0.42 -7.82
N ALA A 60 -10.15 -0.76 -8.04
CA ALA A 60 -9.72 -1.38 -9.29
C ALA A 60 -10.27 -2.82 -9.39
N HIS A 61 -10.99 -3.12 -10.49
CA HIS A 61 -11.65 -4.40 -10.67
C HIS A 61 -11.66 -4.83 -12.14
N GLY A 62 -10.65 -5.58 -12.54
CA GLY A 62 -10.50 -6.05 -13.92
C GLY A 62 -10.42 -4.92 -14.94
N ALA A 63 -11.39 -4.81 -15.82
CA ALA A 63 -11.47 -3.79 -16.85
C ALA A 63 -12.31 -2.55 -16.46
N GLU A 64 -12.59 -2.38 -15.19
CA GLU A 64 -13.36 -1.25 -14.68
C GLU A 64 -12.86 -0.79 -13.30
N VAL A 65 -13.21 0.45 -12.93
CA VAL A 65 -13.05 0.94 -11.56
C VAL A 65 -14.43 1.21 -10.98
N LYS A 66 -14.78 0.51 -9.89
CA LYS A 66 -15.99 0.82 -9.12
C LYS A 66 -15.74 2.02 -8.24
N VAL A 67 -16.73 2.93 -8.18
CA VAL A 67 -16.66 4.12 -7.34
C VAL A 67 -17.78 4.06 -6.31
N LEU A 68 -17.40 4.08 -5.02
CA LEU A 68 -18.36 4.09 -3.91
C LEU A 68 -18.37 5.45 -3.21
N ASP A 69 -19.49 5.75 -2.59
CA ASP A 69 -19.59 6.79 -1.58
C ASP A 69 -18.93 6.29 -0.27
N ALA A 70 -18.02 7.07 0.30
CA ALA A 70 -17.25 6.67 1.48
C ALA A 70 -18.06 6.72 2.80
N ASP A 71 -19.21 7.36 2.82
CA ASP A 71 -20.03 7.51 4.03
C ASP A 71 -21.13 6.43 4.13
N ASN A 72 -21.84 6.18 3.01
CA ASN A 72 -22.94 5.21 2.98
C ASN A 72 -22.58 3.90 2.25
N PHE A 73 -21.43 3.88 1.59
CA PHE A 73 -20.84 2.75 0.85
C PHE A 73 -21.66 2.27 -0.37
N SER A 74 -22.55 3.10 -0.89
CA SER A 74 -23.28 2.79 -2.13
C SER A 74 -22.38 2.98 -3.35
N VAL A 75 -22.63 2.19 -4.40
CA VAL A 75 -21.96 2.40 -5.70
C VAL A 75 -22.54 3.65 -6.35
N VAL A 76 -21.70 4.67 -6.56
CA VAL A 76 -22.09 5.95 -7.17
C VAL A 76 -21.71 6.03 -8.65
N GLY A 77 -20.88 5.12 -9.14
CA GLY A 77 -20.51 5.04 -10.54
C GLY A 77 -19.53 3.93 -10.85
N THR A 78 -19.25 3.78 -12.14
CA THR A 78 -18.27 2.84 -12.66
C THR A 78 -17.54 3.49 -13.83
N ILE A 79 -16.21 3.42 -13.82
CA ILE A 79 -15.37 3.85 -14.93
C ILE A 79 -15.03 2.62 -15.74
N THR A 80 -15.37 2.61 -17.04
CA THR A 80 -15.22 1.46 -17.93
C THR A 80 -14.33 1.80 -19.13
N GLY A 81 -13.94 0.79 -19.90
CA GLY A 81 -13.11 0.98 -21.10
C GLY A 81 -11.63 0.72 -20.88
N LEU A 82 -11.29 0.10 -19.77
CA LEU A 82 -9.94 -0.37 -19.42
C LEU A 82 -9.75 -1.83 -19.88
N LYS A 83 -8.54 -2.34 -19.73
CA LYS A 83 -8.22 -3.76 -19.98
C LYS A 83 -7.91 -4.50 -18.70
N ARG A 84 -6.95 -3.99 -17.91
CA ARG A 84 -6.59 -4.49 -16.59
C ARG A 84 -6.08 -3.32 -15.75
N CYS A 85 -6.99 -2.72 -14.98
CA CYS A 85 -6.66 -1.56 -14.17
C CYS A 85 -6.01 -1.96 -12.85
N HIS A 86 -5.12 -1.10 -12.37
CA HIS A 86 -4.40 -1.25 -11.12
C HIS A 86 -4.60 -0.04 -10.20
N GLY A 87 -3.79 1.01 -10.33
CA GLY A 87 -3.82 2.18 -9.48
C GLY A 87 -4.77 3.28 -9.98
N VAL A 88 -5.33 4.04 -9.04
CA VAL A 88 -6.10 5.25 -9.31
C VAL A 88 -5.50 6.41 -8.55
N LEU A 89 -5.24 7.50 -9.25
CA LEU A 89 -4.80 8.78 -8.68
C LEU A 89 -5.84 9.84 -8.98
N VAL A 90 -6.19 10.67 -8.00
CA VAL A 90 -7.09 11.82 -8.20
C VAL A 90 -6.34 13.14 -7.99
N LEU A 91 -6.54 14.08 -8.89
CA LEU A 91 -6.02 15.44 -8.80
C LEU A 91 -7.21 16.43 -8.85
N PRO A 92 -7.83 16.71 -7.70
CA PRO A 92 -9.03 17.55 -7.62
C PRO A 92 -8.84 18.96 -8.20
N GLU A 93 -7.65 19.52 -8.06
CA GLU A 93 -7.29 20.82 -8.60
C GLU A 93 -7.34 20.89 -10.12
N LEU A 94 -7.21 19.74 -10.79
CA LEU A 94 -7.37 19.63 -12.26
C LEU A 94 -8.76 19.12 -12.64
N GLY A 95 -9.59 18.71 -11.69
CA GLY A 95 -10.87 18.02 -11.94
C GLY A 95 -10.69 16.65 -12.61
N LYS A 96 -9.52 16.04 -12.54
CA LYS A 96 -9.14 14.83 -13.26
C LYS A 96 -8.68 13.71 -12.33
N GLY A 97 -8.91 12.48 -12.77
CA GLY A 97 -8.28 11.30 -12.22
C GLY A 97 -7.50 10.55 -13.30
N PHE A 98 -6.59 9.70 -12.86
CA PHE A 98 -5.68 8.92 -13.70
C PHE A 98 -5.73 7.47 -13.22
N ILE A 99 -5.86 6.53 -14.17
CA ILE A 99 -5.93 5.09 -13.89
C ILE A 99 -4.84 4.40 -14.68
N THR A 100 -4.03 3.61 -14.02
CA THR A 100 -3.07 2.73 -14.69
C THR A 100 -3.80 1.53 -15.28
N ASP A 101 -3.50 1.21 -16.54
CA ASP A 101 -4.08 0.11 -17.32
C ASP A 101 -2.94 -0.79 -17.83
N GLY A 102 -2.57 -1.80 -17.04
CA GLY A 102 -1.38 -2.65 -17.27
C GLY A 102 -1.41 -3.33 -18.63
N ASP A 103 -2.48 -4.07 -18.96
CA ASP A 103 -2.65 -4.73 -20.25
C ASP A 103 -2.88 -3.71 -21.39
N GLY A 104 -3.27 -2.48 -21.07
CA GLY A 104 -3.36 -1.37 -22.01
C GLY A 104 -2.01 -0.72 -22.30
N ALA A 105 -0.99 -0.93 -21.46
CA ALA A 105 0.28 -0.19 -21.46
C ALA A 105 0.03 1.33 -21.50
N ALA A 106 -0.87 1.80 -20.63
CA ALA A 106 -1.41 3.14 -20.70
C ALA A 106 -1.87 3.69 -19.34
N VAL A 107 -2.07 5.00 -19.30
CA VAL A 107 -2.78 5.70 -18.22
C VAL A 107 -4.04 6.31 -18.81
N ALA A 108 -5.21 5.89 -18.33
CA ALA A 108 -6.48 6.49 -18.70
C ALA A 108 -6.73 7.74 -17.85
N VAL A 109 -7.07 8.85 -18.49
CA VAL A 109 -7.47 10.10 -17.83
C VAL A 109 -8.98 10.15 -17.79
N PHE A 110 -9.56 10.45 -16.63
CA PHE A 110 -11.01 10.58 -16.48
C PHE A 110 -11.41 11.87 -15.78
N ASP A 111 -12.59 12.34 -16.08
CA ASP A 111 -13.20 13.51 -15.43
C ASP A 111 -13.83 13.09 -14.10
N LEU A 112 -13.45 13.75 -13.00
CA LEU A 112 -13.90 13.39 -11.64
C LEU A 112 -15.40 13.58 -11.42
N LYS A 113 -16.06 14.46 -12.17
CA LYS A 113 -17.48 14.73 -12.03
C LYS A 113 -18.35 13.71 -12.76
N THR A 114 -17.95 13.37 -13.99
CA THR A 114 -18.74 12.49 -14.88
C THR A 114 -18.30 11.05 -14.83
N LEU A 115 -17.12 10.74 -14.28
CA LEU A 115 -16.48 9.44 -14.25
C LEU A 115 -16.25 8.84 -15.65
N LYS A 116 -16.11 9.66 -16.68
CA LYS A 116 -15.87 9.24 -18.06
C LYS A 116 -14.41 9.42 -18.41
N ILE A 117 -13.84 8.43 -19.10
CA ILE A 117 -12.50 8.54 -19.69
C ILE A 117 -12.54 9.63 -20.77
N THR A 118 -11.63 10.57 -20.67
CA THR A 118 -11.49 11.72 -21.57
C THR A 118 -10.26 11.61 -22.47
N ASN A 119 -9.23 10.89 -22.03
CA ASN A 119 -7.99 10.69 -22.78
C ASN A 119 -7.28 9.39 -22.33
N THR A 120 -6.31 8.97 -23.13
CA THR A 120 -5.42 7.84 -22.83
C THR A 120 -4.00 8.22 -23.19
N ILE A 121 -3.10 8.13 -22.20
CA ILE A 121 -1.68 8.43 -22.34
C ILE A 121 -0.93 7.10 -22.45
N LYS A 122 -0.15 6.92 -23.52
CA LYS A 122 0.66 5.72 -23.71
C LYS A 122 1.77 5.65 -22.64
N SER A 123 1.87 4.51 -21.97
CA SER A 123 2.90 4.22 -20.99
C SER A 123 3.78 3.04 -21.43
N SER A 124 4.11 2.13 -20.53
CA SER A 124 4.87 0.91 -20.76
C SER A 124 4.05 -0.33 -20.41
N PRO A 125 4.43 -1.53 -20.87
CA PRO A 125 3.81 -2.78 -20.44
C PRO A 125 3.78 -2.91 -18.92
N ASP A 126 2.66 -3.43 -18.42
CA ASP A 126 2.38 -3.60 -17.00
C ASP A 126 2.50 -2.28 -16.21
N THR A 127 1.78 -1.25 -16.71
CA THR A 127 1.63 0.03 -15.99
C THR A 127 0.79 -0.22 -14.75
N ASP A 128 1.43 -0.22 -13.57
CA ASP A 128 0.87 -0.70 -12.31
C ASP A 128 0.60 0.44 -11.34
N SER A 129 1.51 0.74 -10.45
CA SER A 129 1.31 1.77 -9.44
C SER A 129 1.47 3.20 -9.99
N ILE A 130 0.91 4.17 -9.27
CA ILE A 130 0.87 5.57 -9.69
C ILE A 130 0.99 6.49 -8.48
N VAL A 131 1.84 7.51 -8.60
CA VAL A 131 1.99 8.54 -7.56
C VAL A 131 2.15 9.92 -8.18
N TYR A 132 1.64 10.94 -7.48
CA TYR A 132 1.87 12.34 -7.79
C TYR A 132 2.93 12.92 -6.85
N ASP A 133 3.93 13.59 -7.41
CA ASP A 133 4.88 14.35 -6.63
C ASP A 133 4.53 15.85 -6.65
N PRO A 134 4.12 16.44 -5.52
CA PRO A 134 3.75 17.85 -5.46
C PRO A 134 4.91 18.81 -5.67
N ALA A 135 6.17 18.40 -5.47
CA ALA A 135 7.34 19.24 -5.67
C ALA A 135 7.62 19.47 -7.16
N SER A 136 7.60 18.40 -7.96
CA SER A 136 7.76 18.49 -9.43
C SER A 136 6.46 18.78 -10.17
N LYS A 137 5.30 18.53 -9.53
CA LYS A 137 3.96 18.56 -10.13
C LYS A 137 3.77 17.57 -11.26
N LEU A 138 4.49 16.45 -11.20
CA LEU A 138 4.44 15.37 -12.19
C LEU A 138 3.82 14.12 -11.58
N ILE A 139 3.25 13.30 -12.46
CA ILE A 139 2.80 11.94 -12.13
C ILE A 139 3.90 10.98 -12.54
N PHE A 140 4.11 9.96 -11.72
CA PHE A 140 5.00 8.85 -12.00
C PHE A 140 4.18 7.56 -11.96
N THR A 141 4.25 6.76 -13.02
CA THR A 141 3.75 5.38 -13.01
C THR A 141 4.93 4.43 -13.03
N PHE A 142 4.77 3.34 -12.30
CA PHE A 142 5.80 2.32 -12.20
C PHE A 142 5.32 1.07 -12.94
N ASN A 143 6.17 0.52 -13.79
CA ASN A 143 5.79 -0.46 -14.81
C ASN A 143 6.61 -1.73 -14.59
N GLY A 144 5.98 -2.76 -14.01
CA GLY A 144 6.66 -3.97 -13.52
C GLY A 144 7.41 -4.74 -14.61
N ASP A 145 6.74 -5.11 -15.70
CA ASP A 145 7.32 -5.91 -16.78
C ASP A 145 8.42 -5.16 -17.55
N SER A 146 8.23 -3.87 -17.78
CA SER A 146 9.20 -3.04 -18.53
C SER A 146 10.33 -2.49 -17.66
N LYS A 147 10.22 -2.60 -16.33
CA LYS A 147 11.22 -2.18 -15.34
C LYS A 147 11.59 -0.70 -15.45
N ASP A 148 10.61 0.11 -15.81
CA ASP A 148 10.77 1.55 -15.96
C ASP A 148 9.67 2.32 -15.19
N ALA A 149 9.90 3.61 -14.98
CA ALA A 149 8.86 4.54 -14.57
C ALA A 149 8.56 5.50 -15.72
N THR A 150 7.27 5.72 -15.98
CA THR A 150 6.81 6.73 -16.95
C THR A 150 6.44 8.00 -16.22
N VAL A 151 7.08 9.12 -16.58
CA VAL A 151 6.83 10.44 -16.01
C VAL A 151 5.87 11.22 -16.90
N ILE A 152 4.79 11.73 -16.32
CA ILE A 152 3.68 12.37 -17.04
C ILE A 152 3.43 13.77 -16.50
N ASP A 153 3.28 14.76 -17.41
CA ASP A 153 2.75 16.08 -17.10
C ASP A 153 1.20 15.97 -17.06
N PRO A 154 0.56 16.09 -15.89
CA PRO A 154 -0.89 15.89 -15.77
C PRO A 154 -1.72 17.00 -16.39
N VAL A 155 -1.14 18.19 -16.61
CA VAL A 155 -1.82 19.33 -17.24
C VAL A 155 -1.84 19.16 -18.75
N LYS A 156 -0.69 18.80 -19.35
CA LYS A 156 -0.55 18.56 -20.79
C LYS A 156 -1.01 17.18 -21.22
N GLU A 157 -1.13 16.25 -20.26
CA GLU A 157 -1.44 14.84 -20.51
C GLU A 157 -0.43 14.17 -21.46
N THR A 158 0.84 14.44 -21.26
CA THR A 158 1.94 13.96 -22.11
C THR A 158 3.04 13.34 -21.30
N VAL A 159 3.69 12.33 -21.87
CA VAL A 159 4.90 11.73 -21.29
C VAL A 159 6.06 12.71 -21.40
N VAL A 160 6.71 12.97 -20.27
CA VAL A 160 7.89 13.82 -20.16
C VAL A 160 9.16 13.01 -20.33
N LYS A 161 9.24 11.83 -19.66
CA LYS A 161 10.43 10.98 -19.63
C LYS A 161 10.06 9.55 -19.23
N LYS A 162 10.92 8.61 -19.54
CA LYS A 162 10.97 7.28 -18.93
C LYS A 162 12.26 7.14 -18.14
N ILE A 163 12.19 6.48 -16.98
CA ILE A 163 13.33 6.26 -16.07
C ILE A 163 13.52 4.77 -15.95
N ASP A 164 14.71 4.28 -16.26
CA ASP A 164 15.09 2.88 -16.00
C ASP A 164 15.18 2.66 -14.48
N MET A 165 14.34 1.78 -13.96
CA MET A 165 14.31 1.41 -12.54
C MET A 165 15.27 0.28 -12.19
N GLY A 166 15.89 -0.34 -13.18
CA GLY A 166 16.90 -1.39 -13.02
C GLY A 166 16.40 -2.73 -12.50
N GLY A 167 15.11 -2.89 -12.26
CA GLY A 167 14.39 -4.07 -11.81
C GLY A 167 12.90 -3.75 -11.70
N ALA A 168 12.05 -4.71 -11.33
CA ALA A 168 10.60 -4.54 -11.26
C ALA A 168 10.20 -3.58 -10.13
N PRO A 169 9.75 -2.36 -10.44
CA PRO A 169 9.21 -1.42 -9.46
C PRO A 169 7.79 -1.83 -9.06
N GLU A 170 7.38 -1.54 -7.84
CA GLU A 170 6.09 -2.01 -7.29
C GLU A 170 5.30 -0.91 -6.58
N TYR A 171 5.71 -0.47 -5.41
CA TYR A 171 4.93 0.45 -4.60
C TYR A 171 5.70 1.74 -4.28
N PRO A 172 5.27 2.89 -4.83
CA PRO A 172 5.95 4.16 -4.65
C PRO A 172 5.35 5.01 -3.54
N VAL A 173 6.19 5.82 -2.90
CA VAL A 173 5.76 6.92 -2.04
C VAL A 173 6.58 8.18 -2.32
N ALA A 174 5.90 9.32 -2.49
CA ALA A 174 6.55 10.62 -2.65
C ALA A 174 6.76 11.30 -1.29
N ASP A 175 7.95 11.87 -1.07
CA ASP A 175 8.24 12.63 0.16
C ASP A 175 7.70 14.08 0.13
N GLY A 176 7.17 14.52 -1.02
CA GLY A 176 6.69 15.87 -1.24
C GLY A 176 7.78 16.94 -1.32
N LYS A 177 9.06 16.55 -1.31
CA LYS A 177 10.23 17.43 -1.32
C LYS A 177 11.17 17.16 -2.50
N GLY A 178 10.75 16.33 -3.46
CA GLY A 178 11.50 16.04 -4.68
C GLY A 178 12.14 14.65 -4.72
N ALA A 179 11.71 13.73 -3.87
CA ALA A 179 12.10 12.33 -3.94
C ALA A 179 10.89 11.40 -3.93
N ILE A 180 10.96 10.35 -4.74
CA ILE A 180 10.05 9.20 -4.68
C ILE A 180 10.87 7.99 -4.28
N TYR A 181 10.39 7.28 -3.28
CA TYR A 181 10.88 5.97 -2.86
C TYR A 181 10.00 4.91 -3.49
N ASP A 182 10.60 3.89 -4.09
CA ASP A 182 9.88 2.84 -4.79
C ASP A 182 10.45 1.48 -4.43
N ASP A 183 9.59 0.58 -3.98
CA ASP A 183 9.95 -0.82 -3.72
C ASP A 183 10.32 -1.50 -5.04
N ASN A 184 11.50 -2.12 -5.11
CA ASN A 184 11.93 -2.91 -6.25
C ASN A 184 12.01 -4.39 -5.86
N GLU A 185 11.01 -5.16 -6.24
CA GLU A 185 10.87 -6.54 -5.77
C GLU A 185 11.96 -7.48 -6.29
N GLU A 186 12.48 -7.27 -7.51
CA GLU A 186 13.56 -8.09 -8.05
C GLU A 186 14.92 -7.82 -7.39
N LYS A 187 15.17 -6.59 -6.96
CA LYS A 187 16.45 -6.18 -6.38
C LYS A 187 16.48 -6.29 -4.87
N ASN A 188 15.33 -6.45 -4.23
CA ASN A 188 15.19 -6.38 -2.77
C ASN A 188 15.76 -5.08 -2.21
N ASP A 189 15.45 -3.97 -2.89
CA ASP A 189 15.87 -2.63 -2.48
C ASP A 189 14.73 -1.62 -2.66
N VAL A 190 14.92 -0.46 -2.07
CA VAL A 190 14.13 0.75 -2.33
C VAL A 190 14.94 1.61 -3.29
N ALA A 191 14.41 1.85 -4.48
CA ALA A 191 14.98 2.81 -5.43
C ALA A 191 14.52 4.23 -5.07
N VAL A 192 15.45 5.19 -5.01
CA VAL A 192 15.15 6.59 -4.74
C VAL A 192 15.26 7.39 -6.02
N VAL A 193 14.13 7.88 -6.52
CA VAL A 193 14.05 8.72 -7.71
C VAL A 193 14.12 10.18 -7.31
N ASP A 194 15.02 10.93 -7.92
CA ASP A 194 15.03 12.39 -7.85
C ASP A 194 14.07 12.95 -8.89
N THR A 195 13.04 13.70 -8.44
CA THR A 195 11.97 14.16 -9.31
C THR A 195 12.32 15.43 -10.10
N HIS A 196 13.44 16.07 -9.81
CA HIS A 196 13.93 17.22 -10.57
C HIS A 196 14.82 16.78 -11.74
N THR A 197 15.74 15.83 -11.47
CA THR A 197 16.64 15.29 -12.51
C THR A 197 16.00 14.15 -13.30
N LEU A 198 14.92 13.57 -12.76
CA LEU A 198 14.22 12.41 -13.30
C LEU A 198 15.17 11.21 -13.48
N THR A 199 15.88 10.87 -12.41
CA THR A 199 16.85 9.76 -12.39
C THR A 199 16.78 9.02 -11.05
N VAL A 200 17.13 7.73 -11.03
CA VAL A 200 17.38 7.00 -9.79
C VAL A 200 18.70 7.50 -9.19
N LYS A 201 18.66 8.09 -8.00
CA LYS A 201 19.84 8.66 -7.31
C LYS A 201 20.44 7.77 -6.23
N ALA A 202 19.68 6.80 -5.72
CA ALA A 202 20.13 5.89 -4.67
C ALA A 202 19.34 4.58 -4.71
N ARG A 203 19.89 3.54 -4.06
CA ARG A 203 19.22 2.26 -3.79
C ARG A 203 19.55 1.80 -2.39
N TYR A 204 18.54 1.41 -1.65
CA TYR A 204 18.65 1.06 -0.24
C TYR A 204 18.18 -0.39 -0.03
N PRO A 205 19.08 -1.33 0.31
CA PRO A 205 18.70 -2.70 0.61
C PRO A 205 17.69 -2.80 1.75
N VAL A 206 16.68 -3.69 1.62
CA VAL A 206 15.62 -3.86 2.61
C VAL A 206 15.80 -5.05 3.55
N ALA A 207 16.93 -5.77 3.49
CA ALA A 207 17.15 -6.91 4.37
C ALA A 207 16.91 -6.55 5.86
N PRO A 208 16.19 -7.40 6.66
CA PRO A 208 15.84 -8.80 6.38
C PRO A 208 14.56 -9.01 5.55
N ALA A 209 13.82 -7.97 5.16
CA ALA A 209 12.70 -8.10 4.25
C ALA A 209 13.18 -8.56 2.85
N GLY A 210 12.31 -9.23 2.11
CA GLY A 210 12.58 -9.61 0.74
C GLY A 210 11.33 -9.52 -0.13
N THR A 211 11.50 -9.30 -1.43
CA THR A 211 10.40 -9.00 -2.36
C THR A 211 9.52 -7.87 -1.81
N PRO A 212 10.07 -6.64 -1.66
CA PRO A 212 9.33 -5.52 -1.10
C PRO A 212 8.22 -5.08 -2.05
N VAL A 213 7.01 -4.87 -1.50
CA VAL A 213 5.77 -4.67 -2.29
C VAL A 213 4.74 -3.77 -1.60
N GLY A 214 5.03 -3.24 -0.45
CA GLY A 214 4.15 -2.32 0.26
C GLY A 214 4.97 -1.27 0.97
N MET A 215 4.66 -0.01 0.73
CA MET A 215 5.45 1.11 1.27
C MET A 215 4.57 2.25 1.75
N GLU A 216 4.99 2.90 2.81
CA GLU A 216 4.49 4.20 3.23
C GLU A 216 5.60 4.98 3.95
N MET A 217 5.35 6.23 4.26
CA MET A 217 6.36 7.12 4.84
C MET A 217 5.78 8.05 5.91
N ASP A 218 6.43 8.07 7.07
CA ASP A 218 6.36 9.22 7.95
C ASP A 218 7.23 10.35 7.36
N ARG A 219 6.54 11.32 6.74
CA ARG A 219 7.18 12.44 6.03
C ARG A 219 7.77 13.47 6.99
N GLU A 220 7.22 13.59 8.18
CA GLU A 220 7.68 14.54 9.21
C GLU A 220 9.06 14.11 9.73
N HIS A 221 9.20 12.86 10.14
CA HIS A 221 10.42 12.33 10.70
C HIS A 221 11.31 11.59 9.68
N ARG A 222 10.90 11.56 8.42
CA ARG A 222 11.66 10.96 7.31
C ARG A 222 11.98 9.48 7.55
N ARG A 223 10.94 8.72 7.86
CA ARG A 223 11.01 7.26 7.98
C ARG A 223 10.22 6.61 6.86
N VAL A 224 10.86 5.71 6.13
CA VAL A 224 10.22 4.86 5.13
C VAL A 224 9.89 3.53 5.78
N PHE A 225 8.66 3.09 5.61
CA PHE A 225 8.15 1.79 6.01
C PHE A 225 8.03 0.94 4.77
N SER A 226 8.95 -0.01 4.55
CA SER A 226 8.90 -0.96 3.43
C SER A 226 8.57 -2.35 3.96
N VAL A 227 7.69 -3.06 3.27
CA VAL A 227 7.20 -4.36 3.73
C VAL A 227 7.39 -5.41 2.65
N GLY A 228 8.12 -6.46 2.99
CA GLY A 228 8.45 -7.55 2.07
C GLY A 228 7.47 -8.72 2.13
N ARG A 229 7.25 -9.34 0.99
CA ARG A 229 6.38 -10.50 0.81
C ARG A 229 7.06 -11.82 1.23
N GLY A 230 8.39 -11.91 1.05
CA GLY A 230 9.15 -13.09 1.39
C GLY A 230 10.69 -12.92 1.36
N PRO A 231 11.40 -12.94 2.52
CA PRO A 231 10.90 -13.02 3.90
C PRO A 231 9.99 -11.87 4.30
N ALA A 232 8.91 -12.20 5.04
CA ALA A 232 7.86 -11.25 5.39
C ALA A 232 8.25 -10.44 6.63
N PHE A 233 8.79 -9.26 6.39
CA PHE A 233 9.18 -8.28 7.39
C PHE A 233 8.74 -6.89 6.99
N LEU A 234 8.29 -6.12 7.97
CA LEU A 234 8.25 -4.67 7.93
C LEU A 234 9.62 -4.13 8.36
N VAL A 235 10.20 -3.24 7.58
CA VAL A 235 11.42 -2.51 7.94
C VAL A 235 11.13 -1.03 8.07
N VAL A 236 11.69 -0.41 9.12
CA VAL A 236 11.74 1.03 9.32
C VAL A 236 13.10 1.50 8.84
N MET A 237 13.12 2.39 7.88
CA MET A 237 14.33 2.86 7.20
C MET A 237 14.46 4.38 7.33
N ASP A 238 15.68 4.86 7.57
CA ASP A 238 16.01 6.28 7.43
C ASP A 238 15.99 6.66 5.95
N ALA A 239 15.12 7.60 5.59
CA ALA A 239 14.90 8.02 4.20
C ALA A 239 16.12 8.70 3.56
N ASP A 240 17.02 9.28 4.35
CA ASP A 240 18.14 10.07 3.84
C ASP A 240 19.37 9.22 3.49
N ASN A 241 19.50 8.04 4.10
CA ASN A 241 20.69 7.20 3.92
C ASN A 241 20.41 5.70 3.76
N GLY A 242 19.15 5.27 3.86
CA GLY A 242 18.75 3.88 3.70
C GLY A 242 19.10 2.95 4.87
N LYS A 243 19.51 3.49 6.01
CA LYS A 243 19.83 2.68 7.19
C LYS A 243 18.55 2.04 7.76
N ILE A 244 18.54 0.72 7.89
CA ILE A 244 17.48 0.01 8.60
C ILE A 244 17.63 0.31 10.10
N ILE A 245 16.55 0.80 10.69
CA ILE A 245 16.44 1.20 12.10
C ILE A 245 15.82 0.06 12.91
N GLN A 246 14.71 -0.49 12.38
CA GLN A 246 13.97 -1.57 13.01
C GLN A 246 13.46 -2.55 11.96
N SER A 247 13.26 -3.81 12.34
CA SER A 247 12.56 -4.80 11.54
C SER A 247 11.62 -5.62 12.41
N LEU A 248 10.40 -5.87 11.91
CA LEU A 248 9.33 -6.57 12.61
C LEU A 248 8.74 -7.64 11.70
N PRO A 249 8.50 -8.87 12.20
CA PRO A 249 7.86 -9.91 11.40
C PRO A 249 6.39 -9.55 11.15
N VAL A 250 5.89 -9.90 9.96
CA VAL A 250 4.47 -9.79 9.58
C VAL A 250 3.99 -11.10 8.96
N SER A 251 2.69 -11.23 8.74
CA SER A 251 2.14 -12.39 8.01
C SER A 251 2.54 -12.36 6.54
N SER A 252 2.55 -13.52 5.89
CA SER A 252 2.92 -13.65 4.49
C SER A 252 1.91 -13.01 3.53
N GLY A 253 2.39 -12.64 2.35
CA GLY A 253 1.56 -12.09 1.28
C GLY A 253 1.13 -10.65 1.52
N VAL A 254 2.03 -9.84 2.03
CA VAL A 254 1.88 -8.38 2.12
C VAL A 254 1.64 -7.78 0.73
N ASP A 255 0.86 -6.70 0.67
CA ASP A 255 0.62 -5.98 -0.58
C ASP A 255 0.33 -4.48 -0.38
N ALA A 256 0.03 -4.03 0.84
CA ALA A 256 -0.14 -2.62 1.12
C ALA A 256 0.33 -2.26 2.53
N ALA A 257 0.86 -1.05 2.65
CA ALA A 257 1.10 -0.35 3.90
C ALA A 257 0.46 1.03 3.83
N ILE A 258 -0.09 1.53 4.93
CA ILE A 258 -0.69 2.87 5.04
C ILE A 258 -0.32 3.43 6.41
N PHE A 259 0.19 4.65 6.43
CA PHE A 259 0.50 5.36 7.67
C PHE A 259 -0.49 6.51 7.89
N ASP A 260 -1.11 6.53 9.07
CA ASP A 260 -1.95 7.62 9.54
C ASP A 260 -1.15 8.48 10.52
N PRO A 261 -0.65 9.66 10.11
CA PRO A 261 0.15 10.50 10.97
C PRO A 261 -0.65 11.13 12.13
N GLU A 262 -1.99 11.23 12.01
CA GLU A 262 -2.83 11.79 13.07
C GLU A 262 -2.90 10.86 14.29
N SER A 263 -3.01 9.56 14.07
CA SER A 263 -3.06 8.55 15.12
C SER A 263 -1.71 7.85 15.36
N ALA A 264 -0.67 8.18 14.57
CA ALA A 264 0.63 7.50 14.57
C ALA A 264 0.49 5.98 14.36
N LEU A 265 -0.46 5.54 13.51
CA LEU A 265 -0.71 4.14 13.23
C LEU A 265 -0.27 3.76 11.81
N LEU A 266 0.48 2.69 11.72
CA LEU A 266 0.82 2.03 10.46
C LEU A 266 0.00 0.74 10.33
N TYR A 267 -0.71 0.62 9.21
CA TYR A 267 -1.50 -0.55 8.85
C TYR A 267 -0.79 -1.33 7.75
N VAL A 268 -0.70 -2.65 7.90
CA VAL A 268 -0.10 -3.56 6.92
C VAL A 268 -1.09 -4.68 6.63
N SER A 269 -1.62 -4.73 5.41
CA SER A 269 -2.54 -5.76 4.99
C SER A 269 -1.83 -6.94 4.32
N THR A 270 -2.38 -8.14 4.50
CA THR A 270 -1.77 -9.37 4.01
C THR A 270 -2.80 -10.30 3.37
N ARG A 271 -2.40 -10.97 2.27
CA ARG A 271 -3.19 -12.00 1.59
C ARG A 271 -3.58 -13.16 2.52
N ALA A 272 -2.82 -13.36 3.60
CA ALA A 272 -3.15 -14.35 4.63
C ALA A 272 -4.44 -14.04 5.40
N GLY A 273 -5.06 -12.88 5.16
CA GLY A 273 -6.30 -12.45 5.81
C GLY A 273 -6.05 -11.77 7.16
N LYS A 274 -5.08 -10.86 7.19
CA LYS A 274 -4.78 -10.06 8.38
C LYS A 274 -4.44 -8.62 8.03
N ILE A 275 -4.73 -7.72 8.98
CA ILE A 275 -4.15 -6.38 9.05
C ILE A 275 -3.33 -6.34 10.34
N HIS A 276 -2.02 -6.10 10.21
CA HIS A 276 -1.16 -5.77 11.33
C HIS A 276 -1.23 -4.27 11.56
N ILE A 277 -1.42 -3.84 12.81
CA ILE A 277 -1.50 -2.43 13.18
C ILE A 277 -0.36 -2.15 14.16
N PHE A 278 0.50 -1.22 13.77
CA PHE A 278 1.63 -0.79 14.57
C PHE A 278 1.41 0.65 15.01
N HIS A 279 1.77 0.95 16.24
CA HIS A 279 1.85 2.32 16.74
C HIS A 279 3.30 2.80 16.66
N GLU A 280 3.50 3.99 16.14
CA GLU A 280 4.79 4.67 16.14
C GLU A 280 5.02 5.33 17.49
N ASP A 281 5.69 4.62 18.41
CA ASP A 281 6.03 5.12 19.74
C ASP A 281 7.06 6.26 19.69
N SER A 282 7.87 6.23 18.67
CA SER A 282 8.82 7.27 18.26
C SER A 282 9.21 7.04 16.80
N PRO A 283 9.82 8.00 16.10
CA PRO A 283 10.25 7.83 14.71
C PRO A 283 11.08 6.58 14.44
N ASP A 284 11.79 6.11 15.44
CA ASP A 284 12.69 4.96 15.34
C ASP A 284 12.10 3.67 15.94
N LYS A 285 10.83 3.70 16.40
CA LYS A 285 10.24 2.57 17.10
C LYS A 285 8.76 2.39 16.79
N LEU A 286 8.44 1.28 16.14
CA LEU A 286 7.09 0.76 15.99
C LEU A 286 6.83 -0.36 17.00
N THR A 287 5.63 -0.42 17.54
CA THR A 287 5.14 -1.53 18.37
C THR A 287 3.83 -2.06 17.78
N GLU A 288 3.73 -3.36 17.53
CA GLU A 288 2.47 -3.96 17.12
C GLU A 288 1.45 -3.88 18.27
N VAL A 289 0.33 -3.21 18.02
CA VAL A 289 -0.72 -2.96 19.01
C VAL A 289 -1.97 -3.80 18.76
N GLU A 290 -2.18 -4.25 17.52
CA GLU A 290 -3.33 -5.07 17.15
C GLU A 290 -3.04 -5.89 15.88
N THR A 291 -3.63 -7.09 15.81
CA THR A 291 -3.75 -7.86 14.57
C THR A 291 -5.22 -8.17 14.32
N VAL A 292 -5.79 -7.59 13.27
CA VAL A 292 -7.18 -7.79 12.87
C VAL A 292 -7.28 -8.94 11.87
N ASN A 293 -8.21 -9.88 12.10
CA ASN A 293 -8.48 -10.92 11.11
C ASN A 293 -9.38 -10.38 10.01
N THR A 294 -8.98 -10.62 8.76
CA THR A 294 -9.74 -10.30 7.57
C THR A 294 -10.05 -11.56 6.77
N GLU A 295 -10.43 -11.42 5.51
CA GLU A 295 -10.63 -12.57 4.63
C GLU A 295 -9.36 -12.86 3.83
N PHE A 296 -9.14 -14.13 3.47
CA PHE A 296 -8.05 -14.51 2.58
C PHE A 296 -8.11 -13.71 1.28
N GLY A 297 -6.97 -13.22 0.82
CA GLY A 297 -6.86 -12.42 -0.40
C GLY A 297 -7.12 -10.93 -0.24
N ALA A 298 -7.55 -10.46 0.94
CA ALA A 298 -7.73 -9.04 1.25
C ALA A 298 -6.35 -8.38 1.47
N LYS A 299 -5.61 -8.18 0.39
CA LYS A 299 -4.20 -7.79 0.39
C LYS A 299 -3.96 -6.29 0.15
N THR A 300 -4.74 -5.67 -0.73
CA THR A 300 -4.70 -4.23 -1.01
C THR A 300 -5.67 -3.48 -0.12
N MET A 301 -5.34 -2.24 0.21
CA MET A 301 -6.06 -1.48 1.23
C MET A 301 -6.09 0.01 0.87
N GLY A 302 -7.21 0.67 1.16
CA GLY A 302 -7.36 2.12 1.16
C GLY A 302 -7.77 2.62 2.53
N PHE A 303 -7.43 3.84 2.87
CA PHE A 303 -7.68 4.46 4.17
C PHE A 303 -8.40 5.80 4.00
N ASP A 304 -9.44 6.01 4.79
CA ASP A 304 -10.12 7.31 4.88
C ASP A 304 -9.68 8.05 6.16
N PRO A 305 -8.84 9.09 6.05
CA PRO A 305 -8.36 9.83 7.22
C PRO A 305 -9.47 10.57 7.99
N LYS A 306 -10.64 10.78 7.40
CA LYS A 306 -11.77 11.44 8.08
C LYS A 306 -12.52 10.52 9.04
N THR A 307 -12.68 9.26 8.67
CA THR A 307 -13.44 8.29 9.48
C THR A 307 -12.55 7.23 10.11
N HIS A 308 -11.28 7.18 9.72
CA HIS A 308 -10.30 6.13 9.99
C HIS A 308 -10.74 4.75 9.50
N ASN A 309 -11.68 4.68 8.54
CA ASN A 309 -12.09 3.42 7.95
C ASN A 309 -11.04 2.88 6.97
N LEU A 310 -10.86 1.57 7.01
CA LEU A 310 -10.03 0.80 6.08
C LEU A 310 -10.94 0.08 5.08
N PHE A 311 -10.61 0.18 3.80
CA PHE A 311 -11.32 -0.47 2.70
C PHE A 311 -10.40 -1.51 2.08
N LEU A 312 -10.78 -2.78 2.11
CA LEU A 312 -10.02 -3.88 1.53
C LEU A 312 -10.88 -4.60 0.49
N THR A 313 -10.26 -5.01 -0.60
CA THR A 313 -10.94 -5.80 -1.63
C THR A 313 -10.55 -7.26 -1.54
N THR A 314 -11.51 -8.17 -1.80
CA THR A 314 -11.28 -9.60 -1.91
C THR A 314 -12.37 -10.28 -2.73
N ALA A 315 -12.21 -11.58 -2.96
CA ALA A 315 -13.17 -12.48 -3.59
C ALA A 315 -13.13 -13.84 -2.88
N ASP A 316 -13.98 -14.77 -3.25
CA ASP A 316 -13.76 -16.18 -2.90
C ASP A 316 -12.62 -16.73 -3.76
N PHE A 317 -11.89 -17.69 -3.22
CA PHE A 317 -10.77 -18.29 -3.92
C PHE A 317 -10.98 -19.80 -4.08
N ALA A 318 -10.85 -20.27 -5.30
CA ALA A 318 -10.85 -21.70 -5.57
C ALA A 318 -9.67 -22.38 -4.84
N PRO A 319 -9.77 -23.67 -4.51
CA PRO A 319 -8.63 -24.45 -4.03
C PRO A 319 -7.45 -24.32 -5.00
N ALA A 320 -6.23 -24.29 -4.46
CA ALA A 320 -5.03 -24.30 -5.30
C ALA A 320 -5.02 -25.57 -6.18
N ALA A 321 -4.56 -25.43 -7.41
CA ALA A 321 -4.34 -26.59 -8.26
C ALA A 321 -3.29 -27.54 -7.63
N ALA A 322 -3.27 -28.79 -8.06
CA ALA A 322 -2.22 -29.71 -7.60
C ALA A 322 -0.83 -29.20 -8.03
N PRO A 323 0.17 -29.26 -7.14
CA PRO A 323 1.55 -28.90 -7.49
C PRO A 323 2.06 -29.70 -8.70
N THR A 324 2.81 -29.06 -9.57
CA THR A 324 3.47 -29.69 -10.71
C THR A 324 4.98 -29.44 -10.64
N LYS A 325 5.77 -30.16 -11.46
CA LYS A 325 7.22 -29.92 -11.55
C LYS A 325 7.56 -28.51 -12.02
N LYS A 326 6.66 -27.85 -12.79
CA LYS A 326 6.86 -26.47 -13.29
C LYS A 326 6.33 -25.42 -12.32
N ASN A 327 5.35 -25.77 -11.49
CA ASN A 327 4.77 -24.89 -10.49
C ASN A 327 4.54 -25.68 -9.20
N SER A 328 5.49 -25.58 -8.29
CA SER A 328 5.46 -26.29 -6.99
C SER A 328 4.51 -25.67 -5.98
N HIS A 329 4.14 -24.38 -6.16
CA HIS A 329 3.26 -23.61 -5.30
C HIS A 329 2.20 -22.88 -6.14
N PRO A 330 1.22 -23.58 -6.72
CA PRO A 330 0.20 -22.95 -7.53
C PRO A 330 -0.68 -22.03 -6.67
N GLU A 331 -0.90 -20.83 -7.18
CA GLU A 331 -1.76 -19.86 -6.50
C GLU A 331 -3.22 -20.26 -6.58
N ARG A 332 -3.98 -19.86 -5.55
CA ARG A 332 -5.44 -19.89 -5.59
C ARG A 332 -5.93 -18.80 -6.54
N LYS A 333 -6.91 -19.13 -7.36
CA LYS A 333 -7.53 -18.15 -8.26
C LYS A 333 -8.82 -17.61 -7.64
N PRO A 334 -9.10 -16.31 -7.79
CA PRO A 334 -10.37 -15.76 -7.35
C PRO A 334 -11.51 -16.34 -8.17
N VAL A 335 -12.66 -16.51 -7.54
CA VAL A 335 -13.89 -17.05 -8.16
C VAL A 335 -14.66 -15.87 -8.77
N PRO A 336 -14.94 -15.87 -10.08
CA PRO A 336 -15.67 -14.81 -10.73
C PRO A 336 -17.05 -14.54 -10.10
N GLY A 337 -17.40 -13.27 -9.96
CA GLY A 337 -18.68 -12.83 -9.42
C GLY A 337 -18.74 -12.77 -7.89
N THR A 338 -17.65 -13.06 -7.20
CA THR A 338 -17.59 -13.03 -5.73
C THR A 338 -16.82 -11.83 -5.17
N PHE A 339 -16.43 -10.90 -6.03
CA PHE A 339 -15.72 -9.69 -5.65
C PHE A 339 -16.54 -8.85 -4.66
N ARG A 340 -15.87 -8.36 -3.65
CA ARG A 340 -16.46 -7.57 -2.57
C ARG A 340 -15.45 -6.63 -1.93
N VAL A 341 -15.97 -5.57 -1.33
CA VAL A 341 -15.21 -4.70 -0.43
C VAL A 341 -15.58 -5.00 1.02
N LEU A 342 -14.56 -5.05 1.86
CA LEU A 342 -14.64 -5.17 3.31
C LEU A 342 -14.30 -3.82 3.91
N ILE A 343 -15.14 -3.32 4.83
CA ILE A 343 -14.93 -2.04 5.49
C ILE A 343 -14.71 -2.33 6.97
N TYR A 344 -13.54 -1.92 7.46
CA TYR A 344 -13.16 -2.02 8.86
C TYR A 344 -13.12 -0.63 9.47
N GLY A 345 -13.53 -0.52 10.74
CA GLY A 345 -13.47 0.70 11.54
C GLY A 345 -13.35 0.41 13.01
N ARG A 346 -13.22 1.47 13.79
CA ARG A 346 -13.09 1.42 15.26
C ARG A 346 -14.45 1.37 15.94
#